data_b1952ed859613a28bb470ca201c3ae51
#
_entry.id   b1952ed859613a28bb470ca201c3ae51
#
_cell.length_a   1.000
_cell.length_b   1.000
_cell.length_c   1.000
_cell.angle_alpha   90.00
_cell.angle_beta   90.00
_cell.angle_gamma   90.00
#
_symmetry.space_group_name_H-M   'P 1'
#
loop_
_entity.id
_entity.type
_entity.pdbx_description
1 polymer ?
#
loop_
_entity_poly.entity_id
_entity_poly.type
_entity_poly.pdbx_seq_one_letter_code
_entity_poly.pdbx_strand_id
1 'polypeptide(L)'
;AAFQGVIARHAGAVTAAPVTAQLMPVLEANGTRALACIAFTPNQATAVNGRIAIIDRGTCGFAVKAKNAQNAGAVGVIIHNNAPGGAPALGGTDPTVVIRTVSVSQSDGNTIRTSLNRISRTGSGVVAAISLTGSQFAGADPLGRALMFAPNPFQGGSSVSHFDASMMRNQLMEPSINGDLTQSLIPPLDMTFPLLQD
;
A
#
# COMPACT_ATOMS: atom_id res chain seq x y z
N ALA A 1 -16.16 -1.98 5.10
CA ALA A 1 -15.70 -1.39 3.84
C ALA A 1 -14.50 -2.16 3.31
N ALA A 2 -14.37 -2.30 2.00
CA ALA A 2 -13.21 -2.84 1.32
C ALA A 2 -12.47 -1.68 0.63
N PHE A 3 -11.14 -1.72 0.70
CA PHE A 3 -10.27 -0.74 0.06
C PHE A 3 -9.26 -1.47 -0.80
N GLN A 4 -8.93 -0.91 -1.95
CA GLN A 4 -7.84 -1.41 -2.77
C GLN A 4 -6.50 -0.90 -2.25
N GLY A 5 -5.50 -1.78 -2.20
CA GLY A 5 -4.16 -1.43 -1.78
C GLY A 5 -3.10 -1.99 -2.71
N VAL A 6 -1.99 -1.27 -2.84
CA VAL A 6 -0.80 -1.75 -3.55
C VAL A 6 0.08 -2.53 -2.58
N ILE A 7 0.54 -3.71 -3.01
CA ILE A 7 1.34 -4.62 -2.18
C ILE A 7 2.81 -4.19 -2.22
N ALA A 8 3.47 -4.21 -1.05
CA ALA A 8 4.90 -3.94 -0.96
C ALA A 8 5.73 -5.16 -1.37
N ARG A 9 6.80 -4.93 -2.12
CA ARG A 9 7.73 -5.99 -2.55
C ARG A 9 8.67 -6.46 -1.46
N HIS A 10 9.00 -5.57 -0.54
CA HIS A 10 9.88 -5.85 0.61
C HIS A 10 9.14 -6.51 1.77
N ALA A 11 7.89 -6.89 1.59
CA ALA A 11 7.02 -7.38 2.67
C ALA A 11 6.73 -8.87 2.52
N GLY A 12 6.21 -9.46 3.57
CA GLY A 12 5.68 -10.82 3.53
C GLY A 12 4.59 -10.97 2.47
N ALA A 13 4.52 -12.13 1.84
CA ALA A 13 3.57 -12.39 0.76
C ALA A 13 2.12 -12.16 1.23
N VAL A 14 1.38 -11.35 0.48
CA VAL A 14 -0.07 -11.23 0.65
C VAL A 14 -0.71 -12.43 -0.05
N THR A 15 -1.53 -13.16 0.67
CA THR A 15 -2.22 -14.37 0.17
C THR A 15 -3.73 -14.23 0.34
N ALA A 16 -4.51 -15.17 -0.18
CA ALA A 16 -5.96 -15.23 0.04
C ALA A 16 -6.31 -15.42 1.52
N ALA A 17 -5.47 -16.13 2.31
CA ALA A 17 -5.66 -16.21 3.75
C ALA A 17 -5.40 -14.83 4.40
N PRO A 18 -6.39 -14.21 5.07
CA PRO A 18 -6.24 -12.88 5.61
C PRO A 18 -5.31 -12.83 6.84
N VAL A 19 -4.57 -11.73 6.98
CA VAL A 19 -4.07 -11.30 8.29
C VAL A 19 -5.09 -10.33 8.85
N THR A 20 -5.76 -10.73 9.92
CA THR A 20 -6.83 -9.96 10.55
C THR A 20 -6.42 -9.54 11.95
N ALA A 21 -6.44 -8.25 12.23
CA ALA A 21 -6.15 -7.70 13.54
C ALA A 21 -6.78 -6.31 13.71
N GLN A 22 -6.76 -5.78 14.93
CA GLN A 22 -7.13 -4.38 15.13
C GLN A 22 -6.17 -3.46 14.37
N LEU A 23 -6.73 -2.43 13.77
CA LEU A 23 -5.97 -1.38 13.08
C LEU A 23 -5.62 -0.27 14.05
N MET A 24 -4.33 0.02 14.21
CA MET A 24 -3.86 1.04 15.14
C MET A 24 -3.08 2.14 14.44
N PRO A 25 -3.42 3.41 14.67
CA PRO A 25 -2.59 4.51 14.21
C PRO A 25 -1.29 4.57 15.00
N VAL A 26 -0.17 4.77 14.32
CA VAL A 26 1.09 5.11 14.98
C VAL A 26 1.12 6.62 15.18
N LEU A 27 1.28 7.05 16.42
CA LEU A 27 1.26 8.46 16.79
C LEU A 27 2.54 8.84 17.52
N GLU A 28 3.00 10.06 17.31
CA GLU A 28 4.04 10.69 18.10
C GLU A 28 3.51 11.08 19.50
N ALA A 29 4.41 11.46 20.42
CA ALA A 29 4.04 11.82 21.79
C ALA A 29 3.05 13.00 21.85
N ASN A 30 3.12 13.92 20.90
CA ASN A 30 2.21 15.06 20.75
C ASN A 30 0.88 14.72 20.08
N GLY A 31 0.64 13.44 19.74
CA GLY A 31 -0.58 12.97 19.08
C GLY A 31 -0.59 13.13 17.56
N THR A 32 0.45 13.70 16.95
CA THR A 32 0.56 13.76 15.50
C THR A 32 0.85 12.37 14.89
N ARG A 33 0.57 12.20 13.59
CA ARG A 33 0.80 10.95 12.90
C ARG A 33 2.30 10.68 12.74
N ALA A 34 2.74 9.50 13.15
CA ALA A 34 4.13 9.09 13.03
C ALA A 34 4.46 8.62 11.62
N LEU A 35 5.67 8.94 11.18
CA LEU A 35 6.22 8.48 9.91
C LEU A 35 6.94 7.12 10.03
N ALA A 36 7.17 6.63 11.24
CA ALA A 36 7.87 5.37 11.53
C ALA A 36 9.27 5.26 10.88
N CYS A 37 9.97 6.38 10.77
CA CYS A 37 11.32 6.44 10.18
C CYS A 37 12.43 6.07 11.18
N ILE A 38 12.11 5.99 12.46
CA ILE A 38 12.99 5.56 13.56
C ILE A 38 12.34 4.41 14.31
N ALA A 39 13.10 3.72 15.15
CA ALA A 39 12.57 2.68 16.02
C ALA A 39 11.41 3.22 16.87
N PHE A 40 10.39 2.40 17.05
CA PHE A 40 9.22 2.79 17.84
C PHE A 40 9.56 2.94 19.32
N THR A 41 9.00 3.96 19.93
CA THR A 41 9.03 4.12 21.38
C THR A 41 8.27 2.97 22.06
N PRO A 42 8.51 2.67 23.34
CA PRO A 42 7.76 1.64 24.08
C PRO A 42 6.23 1.81 23.99
N ASN A 43 5.74 3.07 24.00
CA ASN A 43 4.31 3.35 23.88
C ASN A 43 3.77 3.03 22.48
N GLN A 44 4.51 3.36 21.43
CA GLN A 44 4.15 3.03 20.05
C GLN A 44 4.19 1.51 19.83
N ALA A 45 5.22 0.83 20.34
CA ALA A 45 5.33 -0.62 20.26
C ALA A 45 4.15 -1.31 20.97
N THR A 46 3.81 -0.89 22.18
CA THR A 46 2.63 -1.39 22.90
C THR A 46 1.34 -1.18 22.10
N ALA A 47 1.22 -0.05 21.40
CA ALA A 47 0.04 0.26 20.60
C ALA A 47 -0.12 -0.66 19.39
N VAL A 48 0.97 -1.12 18.77
CA VAL A 48 0.92 -1.91 17.52
C VAL A 48 1.21 -3.40 17.70
N ASN A 49 1.69 -3.83 18.85
CA ASN A 49 2.01 -5.24 19.10
C ASN A 49 0.78 -6.14 18.88
N GLY A 50 0.91 -7.12 17.99
CA GLY A 50 -0.17 -8.01 17.57
C GLY A 50 -1.25 -7.35 16.72
N ARG A 51 -1.01 -6.14 16.15
CA ARG A 51 -2.00 -5.34 15.42
C ARG A 51 -1.49 -4.93 14.05
N ILE A 52 -2.39 -4.44 13.20
CA ILE A 52 -2.04 -3.81 11.93
C ILE A 52 -1.77 -2.32 12.20
N ALA A 53 -0.59 -1.84 11.83
CA ALA A 53 -0.22 -0.44 11.99
C ALA A 53 -0.63 0.36 10.75
N ILE A 54 -1.27 1.54 10.93
CA ILE A 54 -1.43 2.51 9.84
C ILE A 54 -0.44 3.66 10.02
N ILE A 55 0.39 3.89 8.99
CA ILE A 55 1.54 4.79 9.00
C ILE A 55 1.46 5.72 7.80
N ASP A 56 1.79 6.99 7.97
CA ASP A 56 1.79 7.94 6.86
C ASP A 56 3.04 7.77 5.96
N ARG A 57 2.86 8.00 4.67
CA ARG A 57 3.92 8.15 3.67
C ARG A 57 4.84 9.33 4.04
N GLY A 58 6.08 9.30 3.55
CA GLY A 58 7.02 10.44 3.59
C GLY A 58 8.31 10.18 4.34
N THR A 59 9.31 11.00 4.08
CA THR A 59 10.63 11.13 4.72
C THR A 59 11.56 9.93 4.48
N CYS A 60 11.20 8.72 4.84
CA CYS A 60 12.04 7.52 4.70
C CYS A 60 11.39 6.46 3.82
N GLY A 61 12.20 5.48 3.39
CA GLY A 61 11.75 4.37 2.55
C GLY A 61 10.68 3.50 3.23
N PHE A 62 9.81 2.91 2.43
CA PHE A 62 8.71 2.08 2.93
C PHE A 62 9.19 0.82 3.66
N ALA A 63 10.30 0.22 3.20
CA ALA A 63 10.92 -0.91 3.88
C ALA A 63 11.34 -0.57 5.31
N VAL A 64 11.89 0.64 5.54
CA VAL A 64 12.27 1.13 6.88
C VAL A 64 11.05 1.23 7.79
N LYS A 65 9.93 1.80 7.28
CA LYS A 65 8.67 1.92 8.03
C LYS A 65 8.13 0.55 8.42
N ALA A 66 8.10 -0.38 7.46
CA ALA A 66 7.62 -1.73 7.68
C ALA A 66 8.51 -2.49 8.67
N LYS A 67 9.85 -2.32 8.56
CA LYS A 67 10.80 -2.94 9.49
C LYS A 67 10.64 -2.44 10.92
N ASN A 68 10.49 -1.13 11.10
CA ASN A 68 10.28 -0.56 12.42
C ASN A 68 8.95 -1.02 13.04
N ALA A 69 7.88 -1.11 12.25
CA ALA A 69 6.60 -1.65 12.71
C ALA A 69 6.71 -3.14 13.07
N GLN A 70 7.39 -3.94 12.25
CA GLN A 70 7.65 -5.36 12.52
C GLN A 70 8.43 -5.55 13.82
N ASN A 71 9.50 -4.81 14.02
CA ASN A 71 10.32 -4.87 15.24
C ASN A 71 9.51 -4.46 16.48
N ALA A 72 8.48 -3.64 16.32
CA ALA A 72 7.53 -3.26 17.36
C ALA A 72 6.41 -4.30 17.57
N GLY A 73 6.43 -5.43 16.85
CA GLY A 73 5.46 -6.51 17.00
C GLY A 73 4.18 -6.35 16.17
N ALA A 74 4.11 -5.42 15.21
CA ALA A 74 2.99 -5.33 14.29
C ALA A 74 2.90 -6.58 13.41
N VAL A 75 1.69 -7.02 13.09
CA VAL A 75 1.43 -8.19 12.23
C VAL A 75 1.15 -7.81 10.77
N GLY A 76 1.01 -6.52 10.49
CA GLY A 76 0.84 -5.96 9.15
C GLY A 76 0.95 -4.44 9.18
N VAL A 77 1.14 -3.85 8.00
CA VAL A 77 1.25 -2.38 7.83
C VAL A 77 0.37 -1.91 6.69
N ILE A 78 -0.34 -0.82 6.92
CA ILE A 78 -1.01 -0.03 5.89
C ILE A 78 -0.30 1.31 5.78
N ILE A 79 0.24 1.62 4.61
CA ILE A 79 0.82 2.93 4.30
C ILE A 79 -0.26 3.83 3.74
N HIS A 80 -0.56 4.91 4.43
CA HIS A 80 -1.50 5.92 4.00
C HIS A 80 -0.78 6.95 3.10
N ASN A 81 -1.28 7.14 1.89
CA ASN A 81 -0.83 8.24 1.04
C ASN A 81 -1.32 9.57 1.62
N ASN A 82 -0.44 10.36 2.21
CA ASN A 82 -0.78 11.65 2.80
C ASN A 82 -0.70 12.82 1.80
N ALA A 83 -0.50 12.53 0.51
CA ALA A 83 -0.56 13.48 -0.59
C ALA A 83 -1.71 13.13 -1.55
N PRO A 84 -2.23 14.10 -2.34
CA PRO A 84 -3.24 13.82 -3.34
C PRO A 84 -2.84 12.68 -4.29
N GLY A 85 -3.79 11.80 -4.60
CA GLY A 85 -3.60 10.71 -5.56
C GLY A 85 -3.88 9.32 -5.01
N GLY A 86 -3.60 8.32 -5.84
CA GLY A 86 -3.82 6.90 -5.59
C GLY A 86 -2.87 6.30 -4.55
N ALA A 87 -2.97 4.99 -4.36
CA ALA A 87 -2.07 4.24 -3.49
C ALA A 87 -0.64 4.28 -4.06
N PRO A 88 0.37 4.73 -3.28
CA PRO A 88 1.74 4.78 -3.78
C PRO A 88 2.34 3.38 -3.98
N ALA A 89 3.13 3.20 -5.03
CA ALA A 89 3.97 2.03 -5.16
C ALA A 89 4.98 1.95 -4.00
N LEU A 90 5.04 0.81 -3.34
CA LEU A 90 5.87 0.59 -2.17
C LEU A 90 7.23 -0.01 -2.57
N GLY A 91 8.11 0.83 -3.09
CA GLY A 91 9.48 0.46 -3.44
C GLY A 91 10.38 0.16 -2.24
N GLY A 92 11.60 -0.30 -2.55
CA GLY A 92 12.62 -0.69 -1.58
C GLY A 92 12.73 -2.21 -1.42
N THR A 93 13.85 -2.67 -0.90
CA THR A 93 14.12 -4.09 -0.64
C THR A 93 14.66 -4.26 0.77
N ASP A 94 14.04 -5.12 1.56
CA ASP A 94 14.53 -5.61 2.83
C ASP A 94 14.00 -7.04 3.04
N PRO A 95 14.81 -8.07 2.77
CA PRO A 95 14.37 -9.46 2.87
C PRO A 95 14.04 -9.89 4.30
N THR A 96 14.36 -9.07 5.29
CA THR A 96 14.04 -9.35 6.71
C THR A 96 12.68 -8.83 7.12
N VAL A 97 11.98 -8.09 6.24
CA VAL A 97 10.58 -7.69 6.45
C VAL A 97 9.67 -8.82 6.00
N VAL A 98 9.00 -9.46 6.95
CA VAL A 98 8.12 -10.62 6.70
C VAL A 98 6.64 -10.34 6.94
N ILE A 99 6.29 -9.20 7.52
CA ILE A 99 4.90 -8.80 7.71
C ILE A 99 4.32 -8.22 6.43
N ARG A 100 3.01 -8.42 6.22
CA ARG A 100 2.30 -7.88 5.05
C ARG A 100 2.24 -6.36 5.10
N THR A 101 2.64 -5.73 4.00
CA THR A 101 2.60 -4.27 3.87
C THR A 101 1.88 -3.89 2.60
N VAL A 102 0.88 -3.03 2.72
CA VAL A 102 0.09 -2.50 1.60
C VAL A 102 0.01 -0.98 1.72
N SER A 103 -0.22 -0.30 0.61
CA SER A 103 -0.56 1.13 0.61
C SER A 103 -2.00 1.34 0.22
N VAL A 104 -2.56 2.47 0.62
CA VAL A 104 -3.90 2.92 0.22
C VAL A 104 -3.83 4.36 -0.29
N SER A 105 -4.82 4.76 -1.11
CA SER A 105 -4.96 6.13 -1.61
C SER A 105 -5.10 7.13 -0.47
N GLN A 106 -4.95 8.42 -0.77
CA GLN A 106 -5.25 9.48 0.20
C GLN A 106 -6.71 9.42 0.65
N SER A 107 -7.62 9.29 -0.28
CA SER A 107 -9.07 9.24 -0.01
C SER A 107 -9.42 8.08 0.93
N ASP A 108 -8.94 6.87 0.60
CA ASP A 108 -9.21 5.67 1.41
C ASP A 108 -8.55 5.76 2.78
N GLY A 109 -7.31 6.22 2.82
CA GLY A 109 -6.59 6.40 4.07
C GLY A 109 -7.25 7.42 5.00
N ASN A 110 -7.78 8.51 4.45
CA ASN A 110 -8.57 9.49 5.22
C ASN A 110 -9.86 8.87 5.74
N THR A 111 -10.57 8.09 4.94
CA THR A 111 -11.79 7.37 5.34
C THR A 111 -11.48 6.37 6.47
N ILE A 112 -10.41 5.59 6.33
CA ILE A 112 -9.95 4.66 7.36
C ILE A 112 -9.65 5.43 8.66
N ARG A 113 -8.87 6.51 8.58
CA ARG A 113 -8.48 7.30 9.76
C ARG A 113 -9.66 7.96 10.45
N THR A 114 -10.66 8.41 9.71
CA THR A 114 -11.89 8.96 10.28
C THR A 114 -12.65 7.92 11.12
N SER A 115 -12.54 6.65 10.75
CA SER A 115 -13.16 5.54 11.48
C SER A 115 -12.38 5.10 12.73
N LEU A 116 -11.14 5.57 12.92
CA LEU A 116 -10.29 5.18 14.04
C LEU A 116 -10.64 5.97 15.31
N ASN A 117 -11.70 5.58 15.98
CA ASN A 117 -12.04 6.06 17.30
C ASN A 117 -11.12 5.40 18.34
N ARG A 118 -9.98 6.02 18.59
CA ARG A 118 -9.01 5.51 19.54
C ARG A 118 -9.55 5.61 20.97
N ILE A 119 -10.07 4.49 21.48
CA ILE A 119 -10.62 4.41 22.83
C ILE A 119 -9.49 4.24 23.86
N SER A 120 -8.40 3.57 23.49
CA SER A 120 -7.27 3.30 24.39
C SER A 120 -5.94 3.24 23.62
N ARG A 121 -4.81 3.11 24.33
CA ARG A 121 -3.49 2.91 23.72
C ARG A 121 -3.39 1.63 22.87
N THR A 122 -4.26 0.66 23.11
CA THR A 122 -4.21 -0.67 22.49
C THR A 122 -5.50 -1.06 21.78
N GLY A 123 -6.48 -0.15 21.66
CA GLY A 123 -7.76 -0.43 21.03
C GLY A 123 -8.28 0.76 20.24
N SER A 124 -8.49 0.59 18.94
CA SER A 124 -9.08 1.60 18.06
C SER A 124 -10.57 1.38 17.79
N GLY A 125 -11.10 0.21 18.13
CA GLY A 125 -12.45 -0.21 17.76
C GLY A 125 -12.60 -0.64 16.29
N VAL A 126 -11.52 -0.61 15.50
CA VAL A 126 -11.52 -0.98 14.07
C VAL A 126 -10.69 -2.24 13.86
N VAL A 127 -11.25 -3.23 13.20
CA VAL A 127 -10.55 -4.44 12.75
C VAL A 127 -10.31 -4.34 11.25
N ALA A 128 -9.09 -4.64 10.81
CA ALA A 128 -8.72 -4.71 9.41
C ALA A 128 -8.24 -6.11 9.04
N ALA A 129 -8.40 -6.46 7.76
CA ALA A 129 -7.86 -7.67 7.17
C ALA A 129 -7.06 -7.30 5.92
N ILE A 130 -5.87 -7.89 5.78
CA ILE A 130 -5.02 -7.75 4.58
C ILE A 130 -4.99 -9.11 3.89
N SER A 131 -5.56 -9.19 2.68
CA SER A 131 -5.61 -10.41 1.87
C SER A 131 -5.72 -10.09 0.38
N LEU A 132 -5.48 -11.09 -0.47
CA LEU A 132 -5.89 -11.06 -1.87
C LEU A 132 -7.37 -11.40 -1.95
N THR A 133 -8.12 -10.71 -2.80
CA THR A 133 -9.55 -10.98 -2.99
C THR A 133 -9.82 -12.08 -4.02
N GLY A 134 -8.85 -12.42 -4.87
CA GLY A 134 -8.98 -13.43 -5.94
C GLY A 134 -9.91 -13.05 -7.09
N SER A 135 -10.71 -12.00 -6.93
CA SER A 135 -11.68 -11.52 -7.94
C SER A 135 -11.38 -10.12 -8.45
N GLN A 136 -10.33 -9.50 -7.95
CA GLN A 136 -9.96 -8.14 -8.31
C GLN A 136 -8.46 -8.06 -8.57
N PHE A 137 -8.09 -7.62 -9.76
CA PHE A 137 -6.71 -7.51 -10.19
C PHE A 137 -6.22 -6.07 -10.04
N ALA A 138 -4.96 -5.89 -9.65
CA ALA A 138 -4.33 -4.58 -9.62
C ALA A 138 -4.32 -3.99 -11.05
N GLY A 139 -4.65 -2.70 -11.17
CA GLY A 139 -4.74 -2.04 -12.47
C GLY A 139 -5.93 -2.48 -13.33
N ALA A 140 -6.95 -3.12 -12.74
CA ALA A 140 -8.16 -3.52 -13.43
C ALA A 140 -9.43 -2.98 -12.77
N ASP A 141 -10.48 -2.83 -13.57
CA ASP A 141 -11.81 -2.53 -13.07
C ASP A 141 -12.48 -3.78 -12.45
N PRO A 142 -13.68 -3.66 -11.85
CA PRO A 142 -14.39 -4.79 -11.27
C PRO A 142 -14.77 -5.90 -12.26
N LEU A 143 -14.71 -5.63 -13.58
CA LEU A 143 -14.94 -6.60 -14.65
C LEU A 143 -13.65 -7.25 -15.16
N GLY A 144 -12.50 -6.91 -14.57
CA GLY A 144 -11.18 -7.45 -14.95
C GLY A 144 -10.56 -6.76 -16.17
N ARG A 145 -11.10 -5.63 -16.65
CA ARG A 145 -10.53 -4.87 -17.77
C ARG A 145 -9.40 -3.98 -17.28
N ALA A 146 -8.29 -3.94 -18.01
CA ALA A 146 -7.16 -3.08 -17.69
C ALA A 146 -7.57 -1.60 -17.64
N LEU A 147 -7.14 -0.90 -16.61
CA LEU A 147 -7.35 0.53 -16.47
C LEU A 147 -6.28 1.29 -17.24
N MET A 148 -6.72 2.34 -17.94
CA MET A 148 -5.83 3.30 -18.57
C MET A 148 -5.56 4.48 -17.63
N PHE A 149 -4.35 5.03 -17.70
CA PHE A 149 -3.97 6.19 -16.90
C PHE A 149 -4.80 7.42 -17.26
N ALA A 150 -5.63 7.88 -16.35
CA ALA A 150 -6.54 9.01 -16.54
C ALA A 150 -6.49 9.98 -15.34
N PRO A 151 -5.36 10.68 -15.13
CA PRO A 151 -5.20 11.59 -13.99
C PRO A 151 -6.03 12.86 -14.19
N ASN A 152 -6.37 13.51 -13.08
CA ASN A 152 -6.90 14.86 -13.07
C ASN A 152 -5.95 15.76 -12.25
N PRO A 153 -5.31 16.78 -12.84
CA PRO A 153 -5.45 17.25 -14.23
C PRO A 153 -4.85 16.28 -15.26
N PHE A 154 -5.30 16.42 -16.52
CA PHE A 154 -4.79 15.68 -17.68
C PHE A 154 -3.29 15.88 -17.84
N GLN A 155 -2.56 14.78 -18.08
CA GLN A 155 -1.12 14.80 -18.36
C GLN A 155 -0.88 14.44 -19.83
N GLY A 156 -0.42 15.42 -20.60
CA GLY A 156 -0.08 15.22 -22.00
C GLY A 156 1.00 14.14 -22.18
N GLY A 157 0.84 13.30 -23.19
CA GLY A 157 1.77 12.23 -23.51
C GLY A 157 1.50 10.89 -22.78
N SER A 158 0.85 10.91 -21.63
CA SER A 158 0.60 9.67 -20.84
C SER A 158 -0.87 9.37 -20.64
N SER A 159 -1.73 10.38 -20.53
CA SER A 159 -3.16 10.16 -20.29
C SER A 159 -3.82 9.41 -21.45
N VAL A 160 -4.59 8.40 -21.13
CA VAL A 160 -5.34 7.49 -22.01
C VAL A 160 -4.53 6.71 -23.05
N SER A 161 -3.20 6.80 -23.00
CA SER A 161 -2.28 6.05 -23.87
C SER A 161 -1.36 5.12 -23.09
N HIS A 162 -1.43 5.13 -21.78
CA HIS A 162 -0.63 4.33 -20.86
C HIS A 162 -1.53 3.56 -19.89
N PHE A 163 -1.03 2.45 -19.38
CA PHE A 163 -1.71 1.73 -18.31
C PHE A 163 -1.76 2.56 -17.03
N ASP A 164 -2.78 2.33 -16.20
CA ASP A 164 -2.89 2.97 -14.90
C ASP A 164 -1.76 2.53 -13.97
N ALA A 165 -1.21 3.49 -13.23
CA ALA A 165 -0.11 3.27 -12.29
C ALA A 165 -0.44 2.34 -11.10
N SER A 166 -1.67 1.84 -11.01
CA SER A 166 -2.07 0.80 -10.06
C SER A 166 -1.80 -0.62 -10.55
N MET A 167 -1.32 -0.79 -11.79
CA MET A 167 -0.92 -2.12 -12.26
C MET A 167 0.20 -2.73 -11.41
N MET A 168 0.14 -4.02 -11.25
CA MET A 168 1.16 -4.78 -10.57
C MET A 168 1.50 -6.03 -11.39
N ARG A 169 2.67 -6.17 -11.80
CA ARG A 169 3.90 -5.37 -11.75
C ARG A 169 3.83 -4.15 -12.65
N ASN A 170 4.81 -3.23 -12.49
CA ASN A 170 4.95 -2.08 -13.37
C ASN A 170 5.12 -2.53 -14.82
N GLN A 171 4.26 -2.03 -15.68
CA GLN A 171 4.25 -2.33 -17.12
C GLN A 171 5.13 -1.31 -17.85
N LEU A 172 5.71 -1.70 -19.00
CA LEU A 172 6.51 -0.77 -19.82
C LEU A 172 5.72 0.46 -20.26
N MET A 173 4.42 0.31 -20.49
CA MET A 173 3.52 1.40 -20.87
C MET A 173 2.80 2.03 -19.67
N GLU A 174 3.38 2.04 -18.48
CA GLU A 174 2.94 2.91 -17.40
C GLU A 174 3.60 4.29 -17.48
N PRO A 175 2.97 5.35 -16.94
CA PRO A 175 3.51 6.73 -17.00
C PRO A 175 4.87 6.91 -16.33
N SER A 176 5.23 6.01 -15.42
CA SER A 176 6.51 6.02 -14.72
C SER A 176 6.99 4.60 -14.48
N ILE A 177 8.23 4.32 -14.82
CA ILE A 177 8.88 3.05 -14.57
C ILE A 177 9.47 3.04 -13.17
N ASN A 178 9.23 1.98 -12.44
CA ASN A 178 9.81 1.76 -11.12
C ASN A 178 10.61 0.44 -11.06
N GLY A 179 11.18 0.12 -9.90
CA GLY A 179 12.09 -1.03 -9.75
C GLY A 179 11.45 -2.39 -9.94
N ASP A 180 10.15 -2.48 -10.29
CA ASP A 180 9.48 -3.77 -10.51
C ASP A 180 9.13 -4.09 -11.96
N LEU A 181 9.58 -3.29 -12.84
CA LEU A 181 9.51 -3.57 -14.25
C LEU A 181 10.13 -4.94 -14.56
N THR A 182 9.38 -5.78 -15.28
CA THR A 182 9.80 -7.15 -15.57
C THR A 182 10.90 -7.23 -16.64
N GLN A 183 11.10 -6.16 -17.41
CA GLN A 183 11.98 -6.12 -18.59
C GLN A 183 11.62 -7.21 -19.64
N SER A 184 10.36 -7.63 -19.65
CA SER A 184 9.84 -8.65 -20.57
C SER A 184 8.57 -8.14 -21.23
N LEU A 185 8.45 -8.33 -22.53
CA LEU A 185 7.24 -8.02 -23.30
C LEU A 185 6.32 -9.24 -23.46
N ILE A 186 6.64 -10.36 -22.82
CA ILE A 186 5.91 -11.62 -22.97
C ILE A 186 4.73 -11.66 -22.01
N PRO A 187 3.46 -11.74 -22.52
CA PRO A 187 2.31 -11.97 -21.66
C PRO A 187 2.42 -13.31 -20.89
N PRO A 188 1.91 -13.41 -19.67
CA PRO A 188 1.16 -12.40 -18.90
C PRO A 188 2.05 -11.48 -18.03
N LEU A 189 3.37 -11.49 -18.23
CA LEU A 189 4.30 -10.72 -17.42
C LEU A 189 4.22 -9.21 -17.69
N ASP A 190 3.99 -8.85 -18.98
CA ASP A 190 3.78 -7.48 -19.41
C ASP A 190 2.68 -7.43 -20.46
N MET A 191 1.78 -6.48 -20.36
CA MET A 191 0.61 -6.30 -21.23
C MET A 191 0.84 -5.24 -22.33
N THR A 192 2.05 -4.67 -22.39
CA THR A 192 2.37 -3.60 -23.37
C THR A 192 2.23 -4.08 -24.81
N PHE A 193 2.72 -5.29 -25.12
CA PHE A 193 2.62 -5.81 -26.48
C PHE A 193 1.17 -6.05 -26.92
N PRO A 194 0.29 -6.69 -26.14
CA PRO A 194 -1.13 -6.71 -26.42
C PRO A 194 -1.77 -5.32 -26.60
N LEU A 195 -1.44 -4.36 -25.75
CA LEU A 195 -1.97 -2.99 -25.85
C LEU A 195 -1.59 -2.30 -27.18
N LEU A 196 -0.42 -2.60 -27.73
CA LEU A 196 0.05 -2.02 -28.99
C LEU A 196 -0.53 -2.74 -30.23
N GLN A 197 -1.20 -3.87 -30.04
CA GLN A 197 -1.84 -4.63 -31.12
C GLN A 197 -3.33 -4.28 -31.32
N ASP A 198 -3.97 -3.69 -30.33
CA ASP A 198 -5.36 -3.19 -30.33
C ASP A 198 -5.45 -1.79 -30.97
#